data_c2bba649ff11beaaf63dac2eb7c804e1
#
_entry.id   c2bba649ff11beaaf63dac2eb7c804e1
#
_cell.length_a   1.000
_cell.length_b   1.000
_cell.length_c   1.000
_cell.angle_alpha   90.00
_cell.angle_beta   90.00
_cell.angle_gamma   90.00
#
_symmetry.space_group_name_H-M   'P 1'
#
loop_
_entity.id
_entity.type
_entity.pdbx_description
1 polymer ?
#
loop_
_entity_poly.entity_id
_entity_poly.type
_entity_poly.pdbx_seq_one_letter_code
_entity_poly.pdbx_strand_id
1 'polypeptide(L)'
;MADAIIDIVGPEDLAVIVKLYNQIFRPPRDEESFQRRYLGRHNVVQMVARMDQRPVGFAIGFELKPRVFFLWFLGVLSAARRQGVASQLLDALHSWARQNDYECIRAECFNRQRPMLHLGIARGYDILGIRWDPDRGANLVLFQKVLSNGGSFVEEW
;
A
#
# COMPACT_ATOMS: atom_id res chain seq x y z
N MET A 1 8.09 21.69 -0.50
CA MET A 1 7.12 20.60 -0.57
C MET A 1 6.36 20.52 0.75
N ALA A 2 5.04 20.54 0.70
CA ALA A 2 4.24 20.42 1.91
C ALA A 2 4.30 18.98 2.43
N ASP A 3 4.52 18.83 3.72
CA ASP A 3 4.54 17.52 4.33
C ASP A 3 3.14 17.10 4.74
N ALA A 4 2.79 15.88 4.41
CA ALA A 4 1.58 15.28 4.91
C ALA A 4 1.83 14.72 6.31
N ILE A 5 0.79 14.71 7.12
CA ILE A 5 0.81 14.02 8.41
C ILE A 5 0.21 12.63 8.17
N ILE A 6 0.97 11.60 8.51
CA ILE A 6 0.54 10.22 8.33
C ILE A 6 0.17 9.65 9.70
N ASP A 7 -1.09 9.24 9.83
CA ASP A 7 -1.58 8.61 11.05
C ASP A 7 -1.98 7.16 10.78
N ILE A 8 -1.66 6.28 11.72
CA ILE A 8 -2.24 4.94 11.76
C ILE A 8 -3.59 5.08 12.43
N VAL A 9 -4.63 4.59 11.76
CA VAL A 9 -6.00 4.76 12.23
C VAL A 9 -6.67 3.41 12.46
N GLY A 10 -7.71 3.42 13.28
CA GLY A 10 -8.44 2.22 13.65
C GLY A 10 -9.69 1.99 12.79
N PRO A 11 -10.49 0.97 13.17
CA PRO A 11 -11.71 0.64 12.45
C PRO A 11 -12.73 1.77 12.37
N GLU A 12 -12.72 2.67 13.33
CA GLU A 12 -13.62 3.82 13.39
C GLU A 12 -13.38 4.81 12.24
N ASP A 13 -12.22 4.76 11.62
CA ASP A 13 -11.86 5.63 10.49
C ASP A 13 -12.07 4.98 9.13
N LEU A 14 -12.66 3.79 9.10
CA LEU A 14 -12.89 3.10 7.83
C LEU A 14 -13.74 3.92 6.86
N ALA A 15 -14.71 4.67 7.36
CA ALA A 15 -15.55 5.52 6.52
C ALA A 15 -14.72 6.58 5.76
N VAL A 16 -13.70 7.14 6.40
CA VAL A 16 -12.78 8.09 5.74
C VAL A 16 -12.02 7.40 4.61
N ILE A 17 -11.54 6.20 4.86
CA ILE A 17 -10.78 5.43 3.87
C ILE A 17 -11.66 5.05 2.69
N VAL A 18 -12.88 4.60 2.95
CA VAL A 18 -13.83 4.23 1.88
C VAL A 18 -14.13 5.45 1.00
N LYS A 19 -14.33 6.60 1.61
CA LYS A 19 -14.57 7.84 0.87
C LYS A 19 -13.37 8.18 -0.02
N LEU A 20 -12.16 8.10 0.51
CA LEU A 20 -10.94 8.33 -0.27
C LEU A 20 -10.82 7.32 -1.40
N TYR A 21 -11.04 6.03 -1.10
CA TYR A 21 -10.99 4.98 -2.10
C TYR A 21 -11.91 5.29 -3.28
N ASN A 22 -13.16 5.65 -2.98
CA ASN A 22 -14.16 5.89 -4.02
C ASN A 22 -13.91 7.16 -4.84
N GLN A 23 -13.12 8.08 -4.30
CA GLN A 23 -12.67 9.25 -5.06
C GLN A 23 -11.49 8.94 -5.97
N ILE A 24 -10.72 7.91 -5.66
CA ILE A 24 -9.47 7.58 -6.37
C ILE A 24 -9.64 6.41 -7.33
N PHE A 25 -10.35 5.37 -6.91
CA PHE A 25 -10.42 4.11 -7.62
C PHE A 25 -11.83 3.79 -8.15
N ARG A 26 -11.89 2.91 -9.13
CA ARG A 26 -13.14 2.36 -9.68
C ARG A 26 -13.00 0.85 -9.83
N PRO A 27 -14.06 0.05 -9.68
CA PRO A 27 -15.41 0.47 -9.29
C PRO A 27 -15.49 0.85 -7.81
N PRO A 28 -16.56 1.52 -7.38
CA PRO A 28 -16.70 1.90 -5.97
C PRO A 28 -16.88 0.68 -5.08
N ARG A 29 -16.49 0.85 -3.81
CA ARG A 29 -16.63 -0.18 -2.78
C ARG A 29 -17.33 0.41 -1.56
N ASP A 30 -18.00 -0.44 -0.79
CA ASP A 30 -18.58 -0.05 0.50
C ASP A 30 -17.72 -0.53 1.66
N GLU A 31 -18.07 -0.15 2.88
CA GLU A 31 -17.33 -0.55 4.07
C GLU A 31 -17.32 -2.07 4.25
N GLU A 32 -18.44 -2.71 3.94
CA GLU A 32 -18.57 -4.17 4.07
C GLU A 32 -17.54 -4.91 3.20
N SER A 33 -17.27 -4.40 2.01
CA SER A 33 -16.27 -4.96 1.11
C SER A 33 -14.87 -4.97 1.76
N PHE A 34 -14.52 -3.89 2.46
CA PHE A 34 -13.25 -3.81 3.18
C PHE A 34 -13.25 -4.74 4.39
N GLN A 35 -14.33 -4.75 5.16
CA GLN A 35 -14.45 -5.61 6.34
C GLN A 35 -14.33 -7.08 5.96
N ARG A 36 -14.93 -7.49 4.86
CA ARG A 36 -14.80 -8.88 4.38
C ARG A 36 -13.35 -9.22 4.03
N ARG A 37 -12.62 -8.28 3.45
CA ARG A 37 -11.21 -8.51 3.12
C ARG A 37 -10.36 -8.64 4.37
N TYR A 38 -10.74 -7.96 5.44
CA TYR A 38 -10.01 -7.99 6.70
C TYR A 38 -10.26 -9.26 7.52
N LEU A 39 -11.36 -9.97 7.27
CA LEU A 39 -11.69 -11.17 8.04
C LEU A 39 -10.56 -12.19 7.97
N GLY A 40 -10.14 -12.68 9.15
CA GLY A 40 -9.09 -13.67 9.24
C GLY A 40 -7.69 -13.16 8.97
N ARG A 41 -7.51 -11.86 8.76
CA ARG A 41 -6.19 -11.28 8.55
C ARG A 41 -5.60 -10.78 9.87
N HIS A 42 -4.30 -10.96 10.02
CA HIS A 42 -3.54 -10.42 11.14
C HIS A 42 -2.93 -9.07 10.79
N ASN A 43 -2.82 -8.22 11.78
CA ASN A 43 -2.13 -6.93 11.67
C ASN A 43 -2.63 -6.09 10.50
N VAL A 44 -3.95 -5.89 10.45
CA VAL A 44 -4.51 -4.96 9.48
C VAL A 44 -4.11 -3.54 9.90
N VAL A 45 -3.40 -2.84 9.02
CA VAL A 45 -2.93 -1.49 9.24
C VAL A 45 -3.61 -0.57 8.25
N GLN A 46 -4.23 0.47 8.77
CA GLN A 46 -4.84 1.53 7.98
C GLN A 46 -4.10 2.82 8.27
N MET A 47 -3.66 3.51 7.24
CA MET A 47 -3.00 4.81 7.35
C MET A 47 -3.77 5.84 6.57
N VAL A 48 -3.86 7.05 7.12
CA VAL A 48 -4.46 8.20 6.44
C VAL A 48 -3.42 9.33 6.42
N ALA A 49 -3.23 9.90 5.25
CA ALA A 49 -2.40 11.08 5.06
C ALA A 49 -3.29 12.31 5.04
N ARG A 50 -2.94 13.33 5.81
CA ARG A 50 -3.64 14.60 5.86
C ARG A 50 -2.72 15.75 5.50
N MET A 51 -3.26 16.68 4.74
CA MET A 51 -2.62 17.96 4.47
C MET A 51 -3.62 19.06 4.86
N ASP A 52 -3.18 20.01 5.69
CA ASP A 52 -4.06 21.04 6.23
C ASP A 52 -5.31 20.43 6.86
N GLN A 53 -5.13 19.35 7.62
CA GLN A 53 -6.17 18.62 8.34
C GLN A 53 -7.18 17.88 7.44
N ARG A 54 -6.96 17.88 6.13
CA ARG A 54 -7.85 17.20 5.19
C ARG A 54 -7.25 15.85 4.75
N PRO A 55 -8.03 14.78 4.78
CA PRO A 55 -7.55 13.50 4.24
C PRO A 55 -7.27 13.63 2.74
N VAL A 56 -6.07 13.25 2.32
CA VAL A 56 -5.66 13.35 0.91
C VAL A 56 -5.14 12.04 0.35
N GLY A 57 -4.90 11.06 1.20
CA GLY A 57 -4.42 9.76 0.77
C GLY A 57 -4.53 8.72 1.87
N PHE A 58 -4.34 7.46 1.48
CA PHE A 58 -4.43 6.35 2.43
C PHE A 58 -3.56 5.19 1.98
N ALA A 59 -3.26 4.31 2.92
CA ALA A 59 -2.65 3.03 2.65
C ALA A 59 -3.27 1.97 3.55
N ILE A 60 -3.42 0.77 3.03
CA ILE A 60 -3.91 -0.38 3.79
C ILE A 60 -2.98 -1.54 3.54
N GLY A 61 -2.58 -2.21 4.61
CA GLY A 61 -1.84 -3.44 4.51
C GLY A 61 -2.26 -4.43 5.60
N PHE A 62 -1.83 -5.66 5.44
CA PHE A 62 -2.07 -6.71 6.43
C PHE A 62 -1.01 -7.81 6.26
N GLU A 63 -0.90 -8.67 7.27
CA GLU A 63 0.01 -9.80 7.16
C GLU A 63 -0.49 -10.77 6.08
N LEU A 64 0.37 -11.08 5.13
CA LEU A 64 0.07 -12.09 4.11
C LEU A 64 0.31 -13.49 4.65
N LYS A 65 1.45 -13.67 5.33
CA LYS A 65 1.87 -14.87 6.02
C LYS A 65 2.96 -14.45 7.01
N PRO A 66 3.39 -15.34 7.92
CA PRO A 66 4.43 -14.95 8.88
C PRO A 66 5.63 -14.30 8.20
N ARG A 67 6.05 -13.16 8.74
CA ARG A 67 7.20 -12.35 8.29
C ARG A 67 7.01 -11.62 6.96
N VAL A 68 5.86 -11.79 6.29
CA VAL A 68 5.57 -11.11 5.01
C VAL A 68 4.34 -10.23 5.17
N PHE A 69 4.53 -8.93 4.99
CA PHE A 69 3.45 -7.97 5.00
C PHE A 69 2.98 -7.69 3.59
N PHE A 70 1.72 -7.39 3.40
CA PHE A 70 1.13 -7.13 2.09
C PHE A 70 0.52 -5.73 2.05
N LEU A 71 0.98 -4.92 1.11
CA LEU A 71 0.35 -3.64 0.81
C LEU A 71 -0.82 -3.89 -0.14
N TRP A 72 -2.05 -3.71 0.38
CA TRP A 72 -3.25 -3.96 -0.40
C TRP A 72 -3.64 -2.76 -1.26
N PHE A 73 -3.75 -1.57 -0.66
CA PHE A 73 -4.06 -0.34 -1.39
C PHE A 73 -3.18 0.80 -0.93
N LEU A 74 -2.83 1.64 -1.88
CA LEU A 74 -2.17 2.92 -1.68
C LEU A 74 -2.77 3.89 -2.68
N GLY A 75 -3.34 4.97 -2.21
CA GLY A 75 -3.97 5.94 -3.09
C GLY A 75 -3.84 7.36 -2.57
N VAL A 76 -3.75 8.30 -3.50
CA VAL A 76 -3.66 9.74 -3.21
C VAL A 76 -4.62 10.48 -4.13
N LEU A 77 -5.39 11.41 -3.58
CA LEU A 77 -6.29 12.25 -4.37
C LEU A 77 -5.51 12.98 -5.46
N SER A 78 -6.12 13.13 -6.64
CA SER A 78 -5.46 13.75 -7.78
C SER A 78 -4.96 15.17 -7.47
N ALA A 79 -5.70 15.92 -6.68
CA ALA A 79 -5.33 17.28 -6.29
C ALA A 79 -4.08 17.32 -5.39
N ALA A 80 -3.74 16.23 -4.73
CA ALA A 80 -2.60 16.15 -3.83
C ALA A 80 -1.41 15.37 -4.42
N ARG A 81 -1.50 14.96 -5.66
CA ARG A 81 -0.41 14.21 -6.32
C ARG A 81 0.77 15.13 -6.61
N ARG A 82 1.94 14.51 -6.85
CA ARG A 82 3.22 15.19 -7.13
C ARG A 82 3.74 16.01 -5.95
N GLN A 83 3.22 15.76 -4.75
CA GLN A 83 3.68 16.43 -3.53
C GLN A 83 4.36 15.45 -2.56
N GLY A 84 4.64 14.23 -3.02
CA GLY A 84 5.35 13.24 -2.22
C GLY A 84 4.50 12.48 -1.22
N VAL A 85 3.17 12.60 -1.26
CA VAL A 85 2.29 11.95 -0.28
C VAL A 85 2.35 10.43 -0.38
N ALA A 86 2.34 9.88 -1.59
CA ALA A 86 2.44 8.43 -1.79
C ALA A 86 3.76 7.89 -1.23
N SER A 87 4.86 8.59 -1.46
CA SER A 87 6.17 8.23 -0.92
C SER A 87 6.18 8.26 0.60
N GLN A 88 5.56 9.28 1.20
CA GLN A 88 5.47 9.38 2.66
C GLN A 88 4.64 8.25 3.26
N LEU A 89 3.50 7.90 2.64
CA LEU A 89 2.69 6.77 3.07
C LEU A 89 3.48 5.47 2.99
N LEU A 90 4.17 5.26 1.88
CA LEU A 90 4.94 4.04 1.68
C LEU A 90 6.10 3.95 2.67
N ASP A 91 6.81 5.04 2.88
CA ASP A 91 7.92 5.09 3.85
C ASP A 91 7.41 4.82 5.29
N ALA A 92 6.26 5.37 5.64
CA ALA A 92 5.64 5.12 6.95
C ALA A 92 5.26 3.64 7.11
N LEU A 93 4.74 3.02 6.06
CA LEU A 93 4.39 1.61 6.09
C LEU A 93 5.64 0.74 6.22
N HIS A 94 6.72 1.07 5.51
CA HIS A 94 7.99 0.35 5.64
C HIS A 94 8.54 0.43 7.06
N SER A 95 8.50 1.61 7.66
CA SER A 95 8.95 1.79 9.04
C SER A 95 8.13 0.97 10.01
N TRP A 96 6.82 1.00 9.87
CA TRP A 96 5.93 0.21 10.72
C TRP A 96 6.22 -1.29 10.57
N ALA A 97 6.37 -1.75 9.35
CA ALA A 97 6.62 -3.17 9.09
C ALA A 97 7.96 -3.63 9.68
N ARG A 98 9.02 -2.81 9.55
CA ARG A 98 10.31 -3.11 10.18
C ARG A 98 10.19 -3.21 11.70
N GLN A 99 9.49 -2.27 12.32
CA GLN A 99 9.30 -2.23 13.77
C GLN A 99 8.49 -3.41 14.28
N ASN A 100 7.70 -4.04 13.42
CA ASN A 100 6.87 -5.19 13.77
C ASN A 100 7.43 -6.50 13.22
N ASP A 101 8.73 -6.53 12.93
CA ASP A 101 9.49 -7.73 12.59
C ASP A 101 9.11 -8.41 11.29
N TYR A 102 8.54 -7.67 10.34
CA TYR A 102 8.35 -8.18 9.00
C TYR A 102 9.65 -8.13 8.22
N GLU A 103 9.96 -9.19 7.52
CA GLU A 103 11.19 -9.30 6.73
C GLU A 103 11.04 -8.69 5.35
N CYS A 104 9.84 -8.72 4.79
CA CYS A 104 9.57 -8.13 3.49
C CYS A 104 8.13 -7.65 3.36
N ILE A 105 7.92 -6.80 2.36
CA ILE A 105 6.60 -6.34 1.94
C ILE A 105 6.38 -6.77 0.49
N ARG A 106 5.21 -7.31 0.22
CA ARG A 106 4.74 -7.59 -1.12
C ARG A 106 3.64 -6.63 -1.51
N ALA A 107 3.56 -6.33 -2.78
CA ALA A 107 2.53 -5.47 -3.35
C ALA A 107 2.23 -5.91 -4.77
N GLU A 108 1.07 -5.52 -5.27
CA GLU A 108 0.66 -5.77 -6.65
C GLU A 108 0.11 -4.49 -7.24
N CYS A 109 0.36 -4.23 -8.51
CA CYS A 109 -0.34 -3.17 -9.22
C CYS A 109 -0.51 -3.58 -10.69
N PHE A 110 -1.50 -2.98 -11.33
CA PHE A 110 -1.69 -3.22 -12.75
C PHE A 110 -0.56 -2.60 -13.56
N ASN A 111 -0.17 -3.26 -14.63
CA ASN A 111 0.89 -2.78 -15.52
C ASN A 111 0.62 -1.35 -16.04
N ARG A 112 -0.65 -0.96 -16.18
CA ARG A 112 -1.01 0.39 -16.62
C ARG A 112 -0.88 1.47 -15.55
N GLN A 113 -0.72 1.09 -14.29
CA GLN A 113 -0.56 2.03 -13.18
C GLN A 113 0.89 2.49 -13.08
N ARG A 114 1.33 3.24 -14.09
CA ARG A 114 2.74 3.61 -14.23
C ARG A 114 3.32 4.37 -13.06
N PRO A 115 2.61 5.34 -12.44
CA PRO A 115 3.15 6.01 -11.26
C PRO A 115 3.47 5.05 -10.12
N MET A 116 2.65 4.02 -9.91
CA MET A 116 2.90 3.01 -8.87
C MET A 116 4.08 2.12 -9.22
N LEU A 117 4.23 1.74 -10.49
CA LEU A 117 5.39 0.98 -10.95
C LEU A 117 6.67 1.76 -10.68
N HIS A 118 6.71 3.04 -11.06
CA HIS A 118 7.88 3.89 -10.85
C HIS A 118 8.18 4.07 -9.37
N LEU A 119 7.15 4.29 -8.55
CA LEU A 119 7.32 4.46 -7.10
C LEU A 119 7.90 3.21 -6.47
N GLY A 120 7.36 2.03 -6.82
CA GLY A 120 7.86 0.76 -6.30
C GLY A 120 9.31 0.54 -6.62
N ILE A 121 9.69 0.72 -7.87
CA ILE A 121 11.09 0.56 -8.30
C ILE A 121 11.99 1.57 -7.59
N ALA A 122 11.56 2.83 -7.52
CA ALA A 122 12.34 3.88 -6.85
C ALA A 122 12.55 3.60 -5.36
N ARG A 123 11.60 2.92 -4.72
CA ARG A 123 11.69 2.57 -3.30
C ARG A 123 12.33 1.21 -3.04
N GLY A 124 12.95 0.61 -4.05
CA GLY A 124 13.72 -0.61 -3.88
C GLY A 124 12.94 -1.91 -3.94
N TYR A 125 11.76 -1.89 -4.53
CA TYR A 125 11.02 -3.12 -4.77
C TYR A 125 11.60 -3.85 -5.97
N ASP A 126 11.66 -5.18 -5.85
CA ASP A 126 12.00 -6.06 -6.96
C ASP A 126 10.73 -6.58 -7.61
N ILE A 127 10.76 -6.75 -8.91
CA ILE A 127 9.65 -7.37 -9.64
C ILE A 127 9.82 -8.87 -9.52
N LEU A 128 8.82 -9.54 -8.92
CA LEU A 128 8.83 -11.00 -8.76
C LEU A 128 8.23 -11.69 -9.98
N GLY A 129 7.29 -11.06 -10.65
CA GLY A 129 6.63 -11.69 -11.77
C GLY A 129 5.41 -10.89 -12.20
N ILE A 130 4.67 -11.50 -13.13
CA ILE A 130 3.48 -10.93 -13.72
C ILE A 130 2.38 -11.98 -13.68
N ARG A 131 1.17 -11.56 -13.28
CA ARG A 131 0.00 -12.45 -13.25
C ARG A 131 -1.10 -11.84 -14.09
N TRP A 132 -1.70 -12.63 -14.95
CA TRP A 132 -2.86 -12.20 -15.71
C TRP A 132 -4.11 -12.20 -14.83
N ASP A 133 -4.85 -11.09 -14.83
CA ASP A 133 -6.14 -10.99 -14.15
C ASP A 133 -7.25 -11.04 -15.20
N PRO A 134 -7.96 -12.17 -15.33
CA PRO A 134 -9.00 -12.30 -16.34
C PRO A 134 -10.21 -11.41 -16.09
N ASP A 135 -10.48 -11.08 -14.83
CA ASP A 135 -11.62 -10.24 -14.48
C ASP A 135 -11.42 -8.79 -14.91
N ARG A 136 -10.18 -8.35 -14.94
CA ARG A 136 -9.83 -6.98 -15.33
C ARG A 136 -9.22 -6.90 -16.73
N GLY A 137 -8.92 -8.05 -17.33
CA GLY A 137 -8.29 -8.11 -18.64
C GLY A 137 -6.95 -7.39 -18.66
N ALA A 138 -6.14 -7.55 -17.62
CA ALA A 138 -4.89 -6.82 -17.47
C ALA A 138 -3.87 -7.64 -16.68
N ASN A 139 -2.60 -7.32 -16.88
CA ASN A 139 -1.51 -7.93 -16.12
C ASN A 139 -1.31 -7.20 -14.79
N LEU A 140 -1.14 -7.99 -13.72
CA LEU A 140 -0.69 -7.50 -12.43
C LEU A 140 0.81 -7.74 -12.32
N VAL A 141 1.53 -6.71 -11.93
CA VAL A 141 2.96 -6.81 -11.64
C VAL A 141 3.11 -7.06 -10.15
N LEU A 142 3.87 -8.09 -9.79
CA LEU A 142 4.08 -8.53 -8.42
C LEU A 142 5.43 -8.01 -7.93
N PHE A 143 5.42 -7.34 -6.77
CA PHE A 143 6.61 -6.70 -6.21
C PHE A 143 6.93 -7.24 -4.83
N GLN A 144 8.20 -7.16 -4.47
CA GLN A 144 8.66 -7.44 -3.11
C GLN A 144 9.81 -6.53 -2.74
N LYS A 145 9.75 -5.97 -1.54
CA LYS A 145 10.86 -5.25 -0.95
C LYS A 145 11.34 -5.98 0.30
N VAL A 146 12.64 -6.26 0.36
CA VAL A 146 13.27 -6.81 1.55
C VAL A 146 13.50 -5.68 2.54
N LEU A 147 13.02 -5.87 3.77
CA LEU A 147 13.10 -4.86 4.83
C LEU A 147 14.21 -5.13 5.82
N SER A 148 14.58 -6.39 6.00
CA SER A 148 15.57 -6.76 7.01
C SER A 148 16.96 -6.37 6.56
N ASN A 149 17.79 -5.89 7.51
CA ASN A 149 19.18 -5.56 7.22
C ASN A 149 20.03 -6.80 6.92
N GLY A 150 19.50 -7.98 7.20
CA GLY A 150 20.17 -9.24 6.92
C GLY A 150 20.26 -9.59 5.44
N GLY A 151 19.43 -9.02 4.63
CA GLY A 151 19.47 -8.99 3.18
C GLY A 151 19.94 -10.23 2.43
N SER A 152 19.94 -11.37 3.07
CA SER A 152 20.63 -12.55 2.55
C SER A 152 19.89 -13.26 1.43
N PHE A 153 18.73 -12.79 1.06
CA PHE A 153 17.99 -13.42 -0.04
C PHE A 153 18.65 -13.27 -1.39
N VAL A 154 19.53 -12.31 -1.51
CA VAL A 154 19.95 -11.83 -2.83
C VAL A 154 21.32 -12.30 -3.21
N GLU A 155 22.13 -12.68 -2.25
CA GLU A 155 23.54 -12.85 -2.43
C GLU A 155 23.95 -14.24 -2.89
N GLU A 156 23.00 -15.10 -3.14
CA GLU A 156 23.29 -16.48 -3.46
C GLU A 156 23.48 -16.75 -4.95
N TRP A 157 23.70 -15.72 -5.68
CA TRP A 157 23.97 -15.86 -7.11
C TRP A 157 25.38 -16.42 -7.33
#